data_a2e4eca1984b384efcbedf07998f046d
#
_entry.id   a2e4eca1984b384efcbedf07998f046d
#
_cell.length_a   1.000
_cell.length_b   1.000
_cell.length_c   1.000
_cell.angle_alpha   90.00
_cell.angle_beta   90.00
_cell.angle_gamma   90.00
#
_symmetry.space_group_name_H-M   'P 1'
#
loop_
_entity.id
_entity.type
_entity.pdbx_description
1 polymer ?
#
loop_
_entity_poly.entity_id
_entity_poly.type
_entity_poly.pdbx_seq_one_letter_code
_entity_poly.pdbx_strand_id
1 'polypeptide(L)' 'MDQALIGKNAGVIWTILQGKKNEEVAKLKKESKLTDAELWAAIGWLSREGKLVCTTEKKGRKTMTFFSLAD' A
#
# COMPACT_ATOMS: atom_id res chain seq x y z
N MET A 1 -10.21 13.07 -7.66
CA MET A 1 -9.96 11.61 -7.63
C MET A 1 -11.29 10.89 -7.73
N ASP A 2 -11.38 9.93 -8.63
CA ASP A 2 -12.60 9.15 -8.82
C ASP A 2 -12.30 7.66 -8.66
N GLN A 3 -13.33 6.83 -8.76
CA GLN A 3 -13.18 5.38 -8.58
C GLN A 3 -12.26 4.74 -9.62
N ALA A 4 -12.31 5.22 -10.87
CA ALA A 4 -11.45 4.68 -11.92
C ALA A 4 -9.98 4.95 -11.60
N LEU A 5 -9.66 6.14 -11.11
CA LEU A 5 -8.30 6.49 -10.71
C LEU A 5 -7.85 5.68 -9.49
N ILE A 6 -8.74 5.49 -8.52
CA ILE A 6 -8.43 4.68 -7.34
C ILE A 6 -8.08 3.26 -7.76
N GLY A 7 -8.86 2.66 -8.65
CA GLY A 7 -8.59 1.32 -9.15
C GLY A 7 -7.28 1.24 -9.92
N LYS A 8 -6.98 2.25 -10.75
CA LYS A 8 -5.71 2.32 -11.47
C LYS A 8 -4.54 2.42 -10.51
N ASN A 9 -4.64 3.27 -9.50
CA ASN A 9 -3.58 3.43 -8.49
C ASN A 9 -3.42 2.16 -7.65
N ALA A 10 -4.51 1.46 -7.37
CA ALA A 10 -4.44 0.15 -6.70
C ALA A 10 -3.60 -0.84 -7.53
N GLY A 11 -3.76 -0.83 -8.84
CA GLY A 11 -2.94 -1.64 -9.74
C GLY A 11 -1.46 -1.29 -9.66
N VAL A 12 -1.14 0.00 -9.55
CA VAL A 12 0.25 0.45 -9.38
C VAL A 12 0.84 -0.12 -8.08
N ILE A 13 0.11 0.00 -6.98
CA ILE A 13 0.56 -0.51 -5.67
C ILE A 13 0.75 -2.03 -5.75
N TRP A 14 -0.21 -2.74 -6.32
CA TRP A 14 -0.16 -4.19 -6.47
C TRP A 14 1.08 -4.62 -7.27
N THR A 15 1.37 -3.91 -8.36
CA THR A 15 2.54 -4.19 -9.19
C THR A 15 3.85 -3.98 -8.43
N ILE A 16 3.94 -2.89 -7.67
CA ILE A 16 5.14 -2.61 -6.87
C ILE A 16 5.37 -3.70 -5.82
N LEU A 17 4.30 -4.21 -5.21
CA LEU A 17 4.41 -5.22 -4.15
C LEU A 17 4.70 -6.62 -4.67
N GLN A 18 4.60 -6.85 -5.97
CA GLN A 18 4.94 -8.14 -6.56
C GLN A 18 6.39 -8.50 -6.29
N GLY A 19 6.61 -9.70 -5.78
CA GLY A 19 7.96 -10.18 -5.50
C GLY A 19 8.59 -9.61 -4.24
N LYS A 20 7.88 -8.76 -3.52
CA LYS A 20 8.36 -8.19 -2.27
C LYS A 20 7.74 -8.91 -1.09
N LYS A 21 8.53 -9.13 -0.04
CA LYS A 21 8.04 -9.80 1.17
C LYS A 21 7.22 -8.86 2.03
N ASN A 22 7.75 -7.67 2.25
CA ASN A 22 7.14 -6.65 3.10
C ASN A 22 7.67 -5.30 2.67
N GLU A 23 6.79 -4.33 2.49
CA GLU A 23 7.20 -3.00 2.07
C GLU A 23 6.68 -1.96 3.04
N GLU A 24 7.56 -1.10 3.55
CA GLU A 24 7.13 -0.03 4.44
C GLU A 24 6.35 1.01 3.65
N VAL A 25 5.29 1.57 4.28
CA VAL A 25 4.38 2.50 3.61
C VAL A 25 5.11 3.74 3.06
N ALA A 26 6.12 4.25 3.78
CA ALA A 26 6.86 5.42 3.33
C ALA A 26 7.62 5.15 2.03
N LYS A 27 8.20 3.96 1.93
CA LYS A 27 8.90 3.54 0.72
C LYS A 27 7.93 3.28 -0.43
N LEU A 28 6.79 2.70 -0.12
CA LEU A 28 5.74 2.46 -1.11
C LEU A 28 5.23 3.78 -1.70
N LYS A 29 5.05 4.79 -0.85
CA LYS A 29 4.68 6.12 -1.30
C LYS A 29 5.72 6.69 -2.26
N LYS A 30 6.98 6.57 -1.90
CA LYS A 30 8.09 7.10 -2.71
C LYS A 30 8.17 6.41 -4.07
N GLU A 31 8.05 5.10 -4.09
CA GLU A 31 8.13 4.33 -5.32
C GLU A 31 6.93 4.53 -6.23
N SER A 32 5.74 4.66 -5.65
CA SER A 32 4.52 4.83 -6.43
C SER A 32 4.35 6.24 -6.97
N LYS A 33 5.00 7.22 -6.34
CA LYS A 33 4.88 8.66 -6.65
C LYS A 33 3.45 9.17 -6.47
N LEU A 34 2.63 8.47 -5.71
CA LEU A 34 1.27 8.89 -5.41
C LEU A 34 1.26 9.91 -4.27
N THR A 35 0.24 10.76 -4.24
CA THR A 35 -0.02 11.60 -3.07
C THR A 35 -0.49 10.73 -1.92
N ASP A 36 -0.47 11.27 -0.70
CA ASP A 36 -0.97 10.55 0.46
C ASP A 36 -2.42 10.09 0.26
N ALA A 37 -3.27 10.97 -0.24
CA ALA A 37 -4.67 10.65 -0.48
C ALA A 37 -4.82 9.51 -1.49
N GLU A 38 -4.08 9.58 -2.59
CA GLU A 38 -4.11 8.55 -3.63
C GLU A 38 -3.58 7.21 -3.12
N LEU A 39 -2.49 7.25 -2.36
CA LEU A 39 -1.88 6.06 -1.79
C LEU A 39 -2.84 5.33 -0.86
N TRP A 40 -3.41 6.06 0.11
CA TRP A 40 -4.29 5.45 1.09
C TRP A 40 -5.61 4.98 0.49
N ALA A 41 -6.13 5.69 -0.52
CA ALA A 41 -7.31 5.24 -1.24
C ALA A 41 -7.03 3.92 -1.97
N ALA A 42 -5.88 3.81 -2.62
CA ALA A 42 -5.49 2.58 -3.31
C ALA A 42 -5.28 1.41 -2.34
N ILE A 43 -4.62 1.69 -1.22
CA ILE A 43 -4.42 0.68 -0.16
C ILE A 43 -5.76 0.20 0.38
N GLY A 44 -6.68 1.12 0.64
CA GLY A 44 -8.02 0.77 1.11
C GLY A 44 -8.77 -0.10 0.13
N TRP A 45 -8.66 0.22 -1.16
CA TRP A 45 -9.28 -0.57 -2.22
C TRP A 45 -8.76 -2.02 -2.21
N LEU A 46 -7.43 -2.18 -2.18
CA LEU A 46 -6.82 -3.52 -2.15
C LEU A 46 -7.13 -4.26 -0.86
N SER A 47 -7.20 -3.56 0.25
CA SER A 47 -7.54 -4.14 1.55
C SER A 47 -8.97 -4.67 1.55
N ARG A 48 -9.90 -3.89 0.99
CA ARG A 48 -11.30 -4.30 0.87
C ARG A 48 -11.45 -5.57 0.00
N GLU A 49 -10.60 -5.70 -1.01
CA GLU A 49 -10.60 -6.88 -1.88
C GLU A 49 -9.85 -8.07 -1.27
N GLY A 50 -9.28 -7.90 -0.09
CA GLY A 50 -8.53 -8.96 0.57
C GLY A 50 -7.20 -9.28 -0.08
N LYS A 51 -6.63 -8.32 -0.83
CA LYS A 51 -5.38 -8.53 -1.58
C LYS A 51 -4.13 -8.10 -0.83
N LEU A 52 -4.29 -7.45 0.31
CA LEU A 52 -3.14 -6.96 1.10
C LEU A 52 -3.15 -7.54 2.50
N VAL A 53 -1.95 -7.76 3.01
CA VAL A 53 -1.71 -8.03 4.43
C VAL A 53 -1.01 -6.80 4.99
N CYS A 54 -1.55 -6.26 6.07
CA CYS A 54 -0.98 -5.11 6.75
C CYS A 54 -0.36 -5.57 8.06
N THR A 55 0.91 -5.22 8.29
CA THR A 55 1.58 -5.49 9.55
C THR A 55 2.12 -4.21 10.14
N THR A 56 2.13 -4.13 11.45
CA THR A 56 2.60 -2.96 12.17
C THR A 56 3.69 -3.38 13.13
N GLU A 57 4.82 -2.67 13.11
CA GLU A 57 5.91 -2.89 14.04
C GLU A 57 6.18 -1.62 14.83
N LYS A 58 6.46 -1.79 16.11
CA LYS A 58 6.79 -0.68 16.97
C LYS A 58 8.26 -0.77 17.35
N LYS A 59 9.03 0.27 17.01
CA LYS A 59 10.44 0.39 17.41
C LYS A 59 10.59 1.64 18.25
N GLY A 60 10.73 1.47 19.56
CA GLY A 60 10.78 2.60 20.47
C GLY A 60 9.47 3.36 20.43
N ARG A 61 9.52 4.65 20.07
CA ARG A 61 8.35 5.52 19.96
C ARG A 61 7.76 5.52 18.54
N LYS A 62 8.43 4.84 17.61
CA LYS A 62 8.05 4.88 16.21
C LYS A 62 7.22 3.66 15.85
N THR A 63 6.10 3.90 15.18
CA THR A 63 5.27 2.84 14.64
C THR A 63 5.47 2.79 13.14
N MET A 64 5.83 1.61 12.62
CA MET A 64 6.05 1.41 11.21
C MET A 64 4.98 0.48 10.65
N THR A 65 4.44 0.85 9.50
CA THR A 65 3.40 0.07 8.83
C THR A 65 3.97 -0.54 7.56
N PHE A 66 3.74 -1.83 7.38
CA PHE A 66 4.22 -2.57 6.22
C PHE A 66 3.06 -3.24 5.51
N PHE A 67 3.19 -3.36 4.21
CA PHE A 67 2.21 -4.06 3.37
C PHE A 67 2.88 -5.14 2.55
N SER A 68 2.15 -6.24 2.36
CA SER A 68 2.55 -7.31 1.45
C SER A 68 1.30 -7.81 0.75
N LEU A 69 1.49 -8.56 -0.33
CA LEU A 69 0.36 -9.14 -1.04
C LEU A 69 -0.15 -10.36 -0.28
N ALA A 70 -1.46 -10.49 -0.20
CA ALA A 70 -2.10 -11.68 0.34
C ALA A 70 -2.01 -12.80 -0.70
N ASP A 71 -1.80 -14.01 -0.23
CA ASP A 71 -1.77 -15.20 -1.09
C ASP A 71 -3.17 -15.65 -1.49
#